data_bebfa34e192b8fd1db8939e15c82bb56
#
_entry.id   bebfa34e192b8fd1db8939e15c82bb56
#
_cell.length_a   1.000
_cell.length_b   1.000
_cell.length_c   1.000
_cell.angle_alpha   90.00
_cell.angle_beta   90.00
_cell.angle_gamma   90.00
#
_symmetry.space_group_name_H-M   'P 1'
#
loop_
_entity.id
_entity.type
_entity.pdbx_description
1 polymer ?
#
loop_
_entity_poly.entity_id
_entity_poly.type
_entity_poly.pdbx_seq_one_letter_code
_entity_poly.pdbx_strand_id
1 'polypeptide(L)'
;MREIVCIGTGDEVATFLLDMRARIERLLDLMELPMTFAPATDSFFDPYQDPRFYAQRLSPLKTEIVFGDGLAVGSLNAHGCFFGQTFGIMRDGSALASGCVAFGLERWLLALCTQFGSVTDHWPAGLRDALGLARRSDDAQLGTMRAERT
;
A
#
# COMPACT_ATOMS: atom_id res chain seq x y z
N MET A 1 9.50 1.29 4.44
CA MET A 1 8.02 1.21 4.56
C MET A 1 7.43 2.62 4.66
N ARG A 2 6.22 2.85 4.13
CA ARG A 2 5.44 4.07 4.27
C ARG A 2 4.07 3.72 4.85
N GLU A 3 3.58 4.57 5.75
CA GLU A 3 2.25 4.40 6.35
C GLU A 3 1.47 5.71 6.31
N ILE A 4 0.16 5.57 6.12
CA ILE A 4 -0.81 6.65 6.26
C ILE A 4 -1.72 6.23 7.40
N VAL A 5 -1.75 7.03 8.48
CA VAL A 5 -2.51 6.72 9.70
C VAL A 5 -3.68 7.68 9.81
N CYS A 6 -4.85 7.14 10.15
CA CYS A 6 -6.04 7.89 10.53
C CYS A 6 -6.33 7.64 12.01
N ILE A 7 -6.63 8.72 12.75
CA ILE A 7 -7.11 8.67 14.13
C ILE A 7 -8.42 9.46 14.17
N GLY A 8 -9.50 8.83 14.64
CA GLY A 8 -10.83 9.42 14.66
C GLY A 8 -11.85 8.53 15.36
N THR A 9 -13.13 8.79 15.10
CA THR A 9 -14.22 7.87 15.51
C THR A 9 -14.12 6.58 14.70
N GLY A 10 -14.82 5.53 15.14
CA GLY A 10 -14.88 4.27 14.39
C GLY A 10 -15.36 4.46 12.95
N ASP A 11 -16.36 5.32 12.73
CA ASP A 11 -16.93 5.61 11.41
C ASP A 11 -15.97 6.41 10.53
N GLU A 12 -15.25 7.38 11.11
CA GLU A 12 -14.21 8.15 10.38
C GLU A 12 -13.08 7.22 9.90
N VAL A 13 -12.64 6.29 10.74
CA VAL A 13 -11.59 5.31 10.39
C VAL A 13 -12.10 4.31 9.35
N ALA A 14 -13.33 3.82 9.48
CA ALA A 14 -13.92 2.90 8.50
C ALA A 14 -14.04 3.57 7.13
N THR A 15 -14.53 4.82 7.08
CA THR A 15 -14.62 5.62 5.84
C THR A 15 -13.24 5.84 5.20
N PHE A 16 -12.23 6.19 6.02
CA PHE A 16 -10.85 6.33 5.55
C PHE A 16 -10.32 5.05 4.91
N LEU A 17 -10.50 3.89 5.56
CA LEU A 17 -10.00 2.61 5.04
C LEU A 17 -10.70 2.21 3.73
N LEU A 18 -12.01 2.46 3.60
CA LEU A 18 -12.75 2.22 2.37
C LEU A 18 -12.28 3.13 1.22
N ASP A 19 -12.08 4.44 1.48
CA ASP A 19 -11.57 5.38 0.48
C ASP A 19 -10.14 5.01 0.04
N MET A 20 -9.28 4.67 1.00
CA MET A 20 -7.91 4.23 0.70
C MET A 20 -7.89 2.94 -0.12
N ARG A 21 -8.75 1.99 0.18
CA ARG A 21 -8.90 0.77 -0.62
C ARG A 21 -9.25 1.12 -2.08
N ALA A 22 -10.26 1.94 -2.30
CA ALA A 22 -10.67 2.35 -3.64
C ALA A 22 -9.56 3.11 -4.39
N ARG A 23 -8.74 3.90 -3.68
CA ARG A 23 -7.56 4.59 -4.27
C ARG A 23 -6.47 3.59 -4.67
N ILE A 24 -6.24 2.58 -3.83
CA ILE A 24 -5.26 1.53 -4.13
C ILE A 24 -5.72 0.70 -5.33
N GLU A 25 -6.99 0.32 -5.41
CA GLU A 25 -7.52 -0.41 -6.57
C GLU A 25 -7.26 0.36 -7.88
N ARG A 26 -7.54 1.67 -7.90
CA ARG A 26 -7.21 2.51 -9.07
C ARG A 26 -5.71 2.59 -9.36
N LEU A 27 -4.87 2.61 -8.32
CA LEU A 27 -3.42 2.59 -8.48
C LEU A 27 -2.94 1.27 -9.08
N LEU A 28 -3.50 0.13 -8.64
CA LEU A 28 -3.17 -1.19 -9.17
C LEU A 28 -3.53 -1.30 -10.65
N ASP A 29 -4.71 -0.78 -11.06
CA ASP A 29 -5.12 -0.71 -12.46
C ASP A 29 -4.14 0.11 -13.30
N LEU A 30 -3.74 1.30 -12.79
CA LEU A 30 -2.75 2.17 -13.45
C LEU A 30 -1.38 1.49 -13.59
N MET A 31 -0.99 0.70 -12.59
CA MET A 31 0.29 -0.01 -12.57
C MET A 31 0.25 -1.32 -13.35
N GLU A 32 -0.93 -1.78 -13.79
CA GLU A 32 -1.14 -3.07 -14.46
C GLU A 32 -0.53 -4.25 -13.67
N LEU A 33 -0.59 -4.17 -12.33
CA LEU A 33 -0.06 -5.21 -11.45
C LEU A 33 -1.17 -6.17 -11.01
N PRO A 34 -0.99 -7.48 -11.21
CA PRO A 34 -1.95 -8.49 -10.78
C PRO A 34 -1.87 -8.69 -9.27
N MET A 35 -2.54 -7.85 -8.52
CA MET A 35 -2.60 -7.92 -7.06
C MET A 35 -4.01 -8.23 -6.57
N THR A 36 -4.10 -8.88 -5.41
CA THR A 36 -5.35 -9.23 -4.76
C THR A 36 -5.39 -8.70 -3.34
N PHE A 37 -6.60 -8.51 -2.80
CA PHE A 37 -6.80 -8.21 -1.40
C PHE A 37 -7.17 -9.50 -0.66
N ALA A 38 -6.39 -9.89 0.33
CA ALA A 38 -6.60 -11.08 1.13
C ALA A 38 -6.77 -10.74 2.61
N PRO A 39 -7.76 -11.32 3.31
CA PRO A 39 -7.81 -11.23 4.77
C PRO A 39 -6.55 -11.82 5.37
N ALA A 40 -5.98 -11.13 6.36
CA ALA A 40 -4.80 -11.59 7.06
C ALA A 40 -4.97 -11.51 8.57
N THR A 41 -4.20 -12.30 9.28
CA THR A 41 -4.07 -12.25 10.73
C THR A 41 -2.62 -11.92 11.07
N ASP A 42 -2.42 -11.12 12.14
CA ASP A 42 -1.07 -10.86 12.61
C ASP A 42 -0.48 -12.14 13.22
N SER A 43 0.72 -12.50 12.76
CA SER A 43 1.45 -13.69 13.23
C SER A 43 2.00 -13.55 14.66
N PHE A 44 1.82 -12.38 15.30
CA PHE A 44 2.33 -12.11 16.64
C PHE A 44 1.46 -12.67 17.78
N PHE A 45 0.30 -13.23 17.47
CA PHE A 45 -0.60 -13.80 18.47
C PHE A 45 -0.57 -15.32 18.38
N ASP A 46 -0.39 -15.99 19.53
CA ASP A 46 -0.62 -17.42 19.63
C ASP A 46 -2.11 -17.70 19.32
N PRO A 47 -2.42 -18.34 18.18
CA PRO A 47 -3.78 -18.47 17.70
C PRO A 47 -4.67 -19.31 18.62
N TYR A 48 -4.09 -20.06 19.55
CA TYR A 48 -4.82 -20.99 20.41
C TYR A 48 -5.11 -20.47 21.81
N GLN A 49 -4.52 -19.35 22.24
CA GLN A 49 -4.68 -18.81 23.59
C GLN A 49 -5.22 -17.39 23.67
N ASP A 50 -5.28 -16.65 22.56
CA ASP A 50 -5.72 -15.26 22.56
C ASP A 50 -7.16 -15.09 22.03
N PRO A 51 -8.13 -14.65 22.87
CA PRO A 51 -9.50 -14.36 22.42
C PRO A 51 -9.57 -13.35 21.27
N ARG A 52 -8.56 -12.50 21.11
CA ARG A 52 -8.45 -11.51 20.03
C ARG A 52 -8.26 -12.17 18.67
N PHE A 53 -7.63 -13.36 18.62
CA PHE A 53 -7.51 -14.15 17.38
C PHE A 53 -8.89 -14.55 16.83
N TYR A 54 -9.80 -14.99 17.70
CA TYR A 54 -11.16 -15.35 17.28
C TYR A 54 -11.97 -14.12 16.87
N ALA A 55 -11.79 -12.98 17.56
CA ALA A 55 -12.42 -11.71 17.17
C ALA A 55 -11.94 -11.22 15.81
N GLN A 56 -10.65 -11.35 15.49
CA GLN A 56 -10.07 -10.99 14.18
C GLN A 56 -10.58 -11.89 13.04
N ARG A 57 -10.88 -13.15 13.31
CA ARG A 57 -11.52 -14.05 12.31
C ARG A 57 -12.98 -13.69 12.04
N LEU A 58 -13.70 -13.17 13.02
CA LEU A 58 -15.10 -12.75 12.87
C LEU A 58 -15.23 -11.37 12.22
N SER A 59 -14.22 -10.51 12.36
CA SER A 59 -14.16 -9.21 11.72
C SER A 59 -12.72 -9.00 11.24
N PRO A 60 -12.43 -9.12 9.93
CA PRO A 60 -11.06 -8.99 9.42
C PRO A 60 -10.56 -7.56 9.67
N LEU A 61 -9.76 -7.40 10.73
CA LEU A 61 -9.14 -6.13 11.11
C LEU A 61 -7.95 -5.78 10.21
N LYS A 62 -7.48 -6.76 9.44
CA LYS A 62 -6.35 -6.60 8.53
C LYS A 62 -6.67 -7.21 7.16
N THR A 63 -6.39 -6.45 6.14
CA THR A 63 -6.41 -6.90 4.74
C THR A 63 -5.04 -6.66 4.13
N GLU A 64 -4.42 -7.68 3.58
CA GLU A 64 -3.15 -7.55 2.86
C GLU A 64 -3.37 -7.34 1.37
N ILE A 65 -2.46 -6.58 0.76
CA ILE A 65 -2.33 -6.43 -0.69
C ILE A 65 -1.24 -7.41 -1.11
N VAL A 66 -1.63 -8.41 -1.91
CA VAL A 66 -0.78 -9.56 -2.23
C VAL A 66 -0.49 -9.60 -3.71
N PHE A 67 0.78 -9.70 -4.07
CA PHE A 67 1.28 -9.91 -5.43
C PHE A 67 1.65 -11.38 -5.65
N GLY A 68 1.20 -11.94 -6.79
CA GLY A 68 1.49 -13.32 -7.16
C GLY A 68 1.08 -14.34 -6.10
N ASP A 69 1.92 -15.33 -5.86
CA ASP A 69 1.63 -16.48 -5.00
C ASP A 69 1.82 -16.22 -3.50
N GLY A 70 1.76 -14.96 -3.05
CA GLY A 70 1.75 -14.67 -1.61
C GLY A 70 2.67 -13.57 -1.11
N LEU A 71 3.26 -12.75 -1.99
CA LEU A 71 4.06 -11.61 -1.55
C LEU A 71 3.15 -10.46 -1.06
N ALA A 72 2.99 -10.32 0.25
CA ALA A 72 2.30 -9.18 0.82
C ALA A 72 3.13 -7.90 0.63
N VAL A 73 2.64 -6.97 -0.18
CA VAL A 73 3.32 -5.70 -0.51
C VAL A 73 2.80 -4.52 0.31
N GLY A 74 1.63 -4.66 0.93
CA GLY A 74 1.00 -3.65 1.76
C GLY A 74 -0.15 -4.22 2.56
N SER A 75 -0.74 -3.39 3.42
CA SER A 75 -1.92 -3.79 4.20
C SER A 75 -2.78 -2.60 4.59
N LEU A 76 -4.06 -2.87 4.79
CA LEU A 76 -5.03 -1.98 5.45
C LEU A 76 -5.34 -2.60 6.82
N ASN A 77 -5.22 -1.81 7.88
CA ASN A 77 -5.36 -2.29 9.25
C ASN A 77 -6.34 -1.40 10.01
N ALA A 78 -7.31 -2.03 10.69
CA ALA A 78 -8.19 -1.38 11.66
C ALA A 78 -7.74 -1.77 13.07
N HIS A 79 -7.36 -0.80 13.90
CA HIS A 79 -6.85 -1.07 15.26
C HIS A 79 -7.94 -0.93 16.33
N GLY A 80 -9.16 -0.54 15.94
CA GLY A 80 -10.19 -0.15 16.90
C GLY A 80 -9.70 0.96 17.83
N CYS A 81 -10.13 0.95 19.08
CA CYS A 81 -9.73 1.93 20.08
C CYS A 81 -8.44 1.55 20.86
N PHE A 82 -7.69 0.54 20.41
CA PHE A 82 -6.52 0.05 21.15
C PHE A 82 -5.50 1.16 21.45
N PHE A 83 -5.07 1.90 20.44
CA PHE A 83 -4.10 2.99 20.62
C PHE A 83 -4.73 4.19 21.34
N GLY A 84 -6.00 4.48 21.08
CA GLY A 84 -6.74 5.53 21.80
C GLY A 84 -6.74 5.28 23.31
N GLN A 85 -7.06 4.07 23.73
CA GLN A 85 -7.05 3.66 25.13
C GLN A 85 -5.64 3.63 25.71
N THR A 86 -4.67 3.04 25.00
CA THR A 86 -3.30 2.87 25.48
C THR A 86 -2.57 4.20 25.68
N PHE A 87 -2.78 5.14 24.75
CA PHE A 87 -2.07 6.43 24.74
C PHE A 87 -2.93 7.61 25.20
N GLY A 88 -4.16 7.36 25.66
CA GLY A 88 -5.05 8.43 26.13
C GLY A 88 -5.50 9.39 25.03
N ILE A 89 -5.64 8.93 23.78
CA ILE A 89 -6.09 9.75 22.65
C ILE A 89 -7.61 9.79 22.69
N MET A 90 -8.16 10.89 23.17
CA MET A 90 -9.57 11.03 23.50
C MET A 90 -10.22 12.17 22.70
N ARG A 91 -11.52 12.03 22.40
CA ARG A 91 -12.40 13.09 21.93
C ARG A 91 -13.72 13.00 22.69
N ASP A 92 -14.14 14.09 23.31
CA ASP A 92 -15.40 14.17 24.09
C ASP A 92 -15.56 13.03 25.13
N GLY A 93 -14.46 12.71 25.83
CA GLY A 93 -14.45 11.68 26.88
C GLY A 93 -14.40 10.23 26.38
N SER A 94 -14.37 10.01 25.07
CA SER A 94 -14.30 8.69 24.44
C SER A 94 -12.94 8.43 23.77
N ALA A 95 -12.41 7.20 23.92
CA ALA A 95 -11.19 6.80 23.24
C ALA A 95 -11.39 6.74 21.74
N LEU A 96 -10.48 7.38 20.98
CA LEU A 96 -10.53 7.37 19.53
C LEU A 96 -10.05 6.02 18.98
N ALA A 97 -10.65 5.65 17.85
CA ALA A 97 -10.18 4.55 17.02
C ALA A 97 -9.01 4.98 16.14
N SER A 98 -8.29 4.01 15.61
CA SER A 98 -7.26 4.26 14.58
C SER A 98 -7.25 3.16 13.53
N GLY A 99 -6.71 3.51 12.37
CA GLY A 99 -6.43 2.59 11.27
C GLY A 99 -5.26 3.10 10.46
N CYS A 100 -4.62 2.22 9.72
CA CYS A 100 -3.54 2.61 8.84
C CYS A 100 -3.56 1.84 7.52
N VAL A 101 -2.91 2.44 6.53
CA VAL A 101 -2.52 1.78 5.29
C VAL A 101 -1.01 1.79 5.20
N ALA A 102 -0.42 0.62 5.05
CA ALA A 102 1.02 0.43 5.00
C ALA A 102 1.46 -0.04 3.61
N PHE A 103 2.59 0.49 3.13
CA PHE A 103 3.21 0.15 1.86
C PHE A 103 4.64 -0.30 2.09
N GLY A 104 4.95 -1.55 1.74
CA GLY A 104 6.31 -2.10 1.75
C GLY A 104 7.05 -1.72 0.48
N LEU A 105 7.71 -0.55 0.44
CA LEU A 105 8.28 0.04 -0.76
C LEU A 105 9.19 -0.92 -1.53
N GLU A 106 10.04 -1.65 -0.82
CA GLU A 106 10.97 -2.63 -1.39
C GLU A 106 10.21 -3.79 -2.04
N ARG A 107 9.08 -4.21 -1.44
CA ARG A 107 8.24 -5.29 -1.97
C ARG A 107 7.45 -4.82 -3.19
N TRP A 108 7.01 -3.57 -3.21
CA TRP A 108 6.38 -2.95 -4.39
C TRP A 108 7.38 -2.88 -5.54
N LEU A 109 8.61 -2.45 -5.28
CA LEU A 109 9.67 -2.44 -6.29
C LEU A 109 9.97 -3.85 -6.80
N LEU A 110 10.04 -4.83 -5.90
CA LEU A 110 10.23 -6.23 -6.28
C LEU A 110 9.09 -6.72 -7.20
N ALA A 111 7.82 -6.42 -6.86
CA ALA A 111 6.68 -6.78 -7.69
C ALA A 111 6.77 -6.17 -9.09
N LEU A 112 7.10 -4.87 -9.20
CA LEU A 112 7.32 -4.18 -10.48
C LEU A 112 8.45 -4.82 -11.29
N CYS A 113 9.60 -5.05 -10.68
CA CYS A 113 10.74 -5.67 -11.35
C CYS A 113 10.44 -7.12 -11.77
N THR A 114 9.66 -7.86 -10.97
CA THR A 114 9.23 -9.23 -11.30
C THR A 114 8.29 -9.24 -12.51
N GLN A 115 7.35 -8.29 -12.56
CA GLN A 115 6.35 -8.21 -13.61
C GLN A 115 6.89 -7.64 -14.92
N PHE A 116 7.69 -6.57 -14.87
CA PHE A 116 8.09 -5.77 -16.03
C PHE A 116 9.60 -5.73 -16.27
N GLY A 117 10.40 -6.35 -15.40
CA GLY A 117 11.85 -6.27 -15.43
C GLY A 117 12.40 -5.00 -14.79
N SER A 118 13.73 -4.89 -14.72
CA SER A 118 14.44 -3.77 -14.09
C SER A 118 14.61 -2.55 -15.00
N VAL A 119 14.27 -2.67 -16.31
CA VAL A 119 14.36 -1.58 -17.27
C VAL A 119 13.05 -0.80 -17.27
N THR A 120 13.08 0.43 -16.75
CA THR A 120 11.87 1.26 -16.56
C THR A 120 11.15 1.61 -17.86
N ASP A 121 11.80 1.54 -19.01
CA ASP A 121 11.17 1.77 -20.32
C ASP A 121 10.12 0.68 -20.67
N HIS A 122 10.20 -0.48 -20.02
CA HIS A 122 9.23 -1.57 -20.16
C HIS A 122 8.03 -1.45 -19.22
N TRP A 123 8.07 -0.50 -18.28
CA TRP A 123 7.00 -0.31 -17.33
C TRP A 123 5.77 0.34 -17.99
N PRO A 124 4.54 0.12 -17.47
CA PRO A 124 3.33 0.71 -18.02
C PRO A 124 3.44 2.23 -18.20
N ALA A 125 2.94 2.75 -19.31
CA ALA A 125 3.06 4.17 -19.65
C ALA A 125 2.48 5.08 -18.54
N GLY A 126 1.29 4.75 -18.04
CA GLY A 126 0.64 5.50 -16.96
C GLY A 126 1.47 5.54 -15.68
N LEU A 127 2.17 4.45 -15.34
CA LEU A 127 3.08 4.41 -14.20
C LEU A 127 4.32 5.28 -14.44
N ARG A 128 4.93 5.20 -15.63
CA ARG A 128 6.09 6.02 -15.98
C ARG A 128 5.76 7.51 -15.93
N ASP A 129 4.61 7.90 -16.49
CA ASP A 129 4.14 9.28 -16.46
C ASP A 129 3.90 9.77 -15.03
N ALA A 130 3.25 8.96 -14.19
CA ALA A 130 3.01 9.27 -12.77
C ALA A 130 4.30 9.41 -11.95
N LEU A 131 5.36 8.67 -12.32
CA LEU A 131 6.68 8.72 -11.69
C LEU A 131 7.60 9.78 -12.30
N GLY A 132 7.16 10.50 -13.34
CA GLY A 132 8.01 11.46 -14.05
C GLY A 132 9.19 10.82 -14.78
N LEU A 133 9.09 9.54 -15.13
CA LEU A 133 10.11 8.80 -15.88
C LEU A 133 9.95 9.12 -17.37
N ALA A 134 10.50 10.27 -17.82
CA ALA A 134 10.50 10.65 -19.22
C ALA A 134 11.22 9.59 -20.09
N ARG A 135 10.77 9.41 -21.33
CA ARG A 135 11.44 8.55 -22.30
C ARG A 135 12.87 9.07 -22.52
N ARG A 136 13.87 8.25 -22.23
CA ARG A 136 15.29 8.54 -22.50
C ARG A 136 15.66 8.60 -23.99
N SER A 137 14.72 8.73 -24.91
CA SER A 137 14.92 8.45 -26.32
C SER A 137 15.27 9.64 -27.20
N ASP A 138 15.24 10.89 -26.74
CA ASP A 138 15.45 12.01 -27.65
C ASP A 138 16.71 12.86 -27.41
N ASP A 139 17.33 12.77 -26.23
CA ASP A 139 18.53 13.60 -25.95
C ASP A 139 19.86 13.02 -26.47
N ALA A 140 19.91 11.71 -26.77
CA ALA A 140 21.14 11.09 -27.28
C ALA A 140 21.37 11.36 -28.78
N GLN A 141 20.33 11.65 -29.54
CA GLN A 141 20.47 11.97 -30.96
C GLN A 141 20.82 13.43 -31.24
N LEU A 142 20.48 14.36 -30.36
CA LEU A 142 20.85 15.78 -30.53
C LEU A 142 22.34 16.06 -30.23
N GLY A 143 22.97 15.22 -29.40
CA GLY A 143 24.39 15.34 -29.06
C GLY A 143 25.32 14.94 -30.22
N THR A 144 24.92 13.96 -31.02
CA THR A 144 25.74 13.43 -32.13
C THR A 144 25.68 14.32 -33.38
N MET A 145 24.58 15.02 -33.62
CA MET A 145 24.47 15.92 -34.78
C MET A 145 25.21 17.26 -34.61
N ARG A 146 25.64 17.61 -33.39
CA ARG A 146 26.45 18.83 -33.13
C ARG A 146 27.95 18.62 -33.23
N ALA A 147 28.42 17.38 -33.20
CA ALA A 147 29.86 17.06 -33.30
C ALA A 147 30.37 16.91 -34.74
N GLU A 148 29.49 16.84 -35.71
CA GLU A 148 29.88 16.69 -37.14
C GLU A 148 29.89 18.01 -37.95
N ARG A 149 29.77 19.17 -37.29
CA ARG A 149 29.81 20.49 -37.93
C ARG A 149 30.88 21.41 -37.31
N THR A 150 32.09 20.91 -37.13
CA THR A 150 33.26 21.76 -36.83
C THR A 150 34.44 21.28 -37.68
#